data_4f95f717acb6f48edd0315323a75f023
#
_entry.id   4f95f717acb6f48edd0315323a75f023
#
_cell.length_a   1.000
_cell.length_b   1.000
_cell.length_c   1.000
_cell.angle_alpha   90.00
_cell.angle_beta   90.00
_cell.angle_gamma   90.00
#
_symmetry.space_group_name_H-M   'P 1'
#
loop_
_entity.id
_entity.type
_entity.pdbx_description
1 polymer ?
#
loop_
_entity_poly.entity_id
_entity_poly.type
_entity_poly.pdbx_seq_one_letter_code
_entity_poly.pdbx_strand_id
1 'polypeptide(L)'
;MNQTSAIISTYSADTFGVCSALFELGGMVIMHDASGCNSTYTTHDEPRWYDMDSMVYISGLSEMEAILGDDEKLIDDIVAAANDLHPNFIAIAGTPIPAMTGFDFQAVAAVIEERTGIPTFGFATTGMNTYVSGASMALEVVARQFVDDATEKTQEPSVNILGLTPLDFSVNGSDRSIAKYLEDAGYRVLSTFAMGSTPEQISQAGRAHVNLVVSSTGLAAANVLRERFGTPYVVGVPISQPYRAMLLDALRRGETCTPASDLPDGDIVVIGEAVTSVSLASAIELTAGRAVRVLCPTEHGGSILRGKDRQLHWEEELSDALRSAKMVIADPLYRPICPEGVRFVELPAESFSGRIFRERIPNLVSRFDEFLKEVL
;
A
#
# COMPACT_ATOMS: atom_id res chain seq x y z
N MET A 1 -17.64 25.90 20.26
CA MET A 1 -16.30 25.37 19.94
C MET A 1 -16.54 24.35 18.85
N ASN A 2 -15.98 24.55 17.67
CA ASN A 2 -16.01 23.50 16.69
C ASN A 2 -15.21 22.34 17.26
N GLN A 3 -15.82 21.17 17.27
CA GLN A 3 -15.14 19.95 17.64
C GLN A 3 -13.95 19.79 16.66
N THR A 4 -12.82 19.44 17.16
CA THR A 4 -11.73 18.97 16.32
C THR A 4 -12.14 17.76 15.51
N SER A 5 -11.64 16.93 14.93
CA SER A 5 -12.11 15.79 14.16
C SER A 5 -12.79 14.73 15.03
N ALA A 6 -13.80 14.07 14.50
CA ALA A 6 -14.45 12.90 15.09
C ALA A 6 -13.74 11.59 14.69
N ILE A 7 -12.98 11.62 13.58
CA ILE A 7 -12.25 10.47 13.05
C ILE A 7 -10.80 10.86 12.72
N ILE A 8 -9.96 9.85 12.55
CA ILE A 8 -8.69 9.94 11.80
C ILE A 8 -8.91 9.31 10.43
N SER A 9 -8.32 9.89 9.38
CA SER A 9 -8.52 9.38 8.01
C SER A 9 -7.86 8.02 7.81
N THR A 10 -6.63 7.85 8.29
CA THR A 10 -5.87 6.59 8.30
C THR A 10 -5.03 6.51 9.56
N TYR A 11 -4.84 5.31 10.09
CA TYR A 11 -3.92 5.05 11.20
C TYR A 11 -2.46 5.07 10.72
N SER A 12 -2.21 4.46 9.56
CA SER A 12 -0.85 4.27 9.05
C SER A 12 -0.40 5.46 8.20
N ALA A 13 0.71 6.08 8.62
CA ALA A 13 1.36 7.17 7.90
C ALA A 13 2.36 6.67 6.84
N ASP A 14 2.93 7.61 6.09
CA ASP A 14 3.91 7.34 5.03
C ASP A 14 5.17 6.60 5.54
N THR A 15 5.67 6.89 6.74
CA THR A 15 6.77 6.15 7.37
C THR A 15 6.44 4.65 7.49
N PHE A 16 5.23 4.30 7.93
CA PHE A 16 4.78 2.90 8.02
C PHE A 16 4.65 2.26 6.64
N GLY A 17 4.26 3.05 5.63
CA GLY A 17 4.22 2.61 4.24
C GLY A 17 5.58 2.14 3.73
N VAL A 18 6.65 2.91 3.99
CA VAL A 18 8.04 2.52 3.65
C VAL A 18 8.41 1.22 4.36
N CYS A 19 8.23 1.17 5.68
CA CYS A 19 8.60 0.00 6.48
C CYS A 19 7.87 -1.27 6.01
N SER A 20 6.55 -1.18 5.78
CA SER A 20 5.73 -2.31 5.35
C SER A 20 6.10 -2.82 3.95
N ALA A 21 6.43 -1.92 3.02
CA ALA A 21 6.84 -2.29 1.67
C ALA A 21 8.20 -3.00 1.62
N LEU A 22 9.13 -2.66 2.53
CA LEU A 22 10.50 -3.17 2.54
C LEU A 22 10.72 -4.34 3.53
N PHE A 23 9.71 -4.69 4.33
CA PHE A 23 9.82 -5.56 5.49
C PHE A 23 10.45 -6.94 5.21
N GLU A 24 10.11 -7.57 4.08
CA GLU A 24 10.54 -8.94 3.73
C GLU A 24 11.83 -8.99 2.89
N LEU A 25 12.40 -7.84 2.53
CA LEU A 25 13.44 -7.78 1.50
C LEU A 25 14.88 -7.90 2.05
N GLY A 26 15.03 -8.15 3.37
CA GLY A 26 16.33 -8.30 4.02
C GLY A 26 17.12 -7.00 4.14
N GLY A 27 16.45 -5.86 4.09
CA GLY A 27 17.03 -4.54 4.32
C GLY A 27 16.91 -4.11 5.77
N MET A 28 17.84 -3.26 6.22
CA MET A 28 17.76 -2.57 7.50
C MET A 28 17.00 -1.25 7.31
N VAL A 29 15.81 -1.16 7.89
CA VAL A 29 14.93 0.02 7.78
C VAL A 29 14.95 0.80 9.10
N ILE A 30 15.34 2.06 9.04
CA ILE A 30 15.44 2.93 10.21
C ILE A 30 14.36 4.01 10.13
N MET A 31 13.46 4.03 11.09
CA MET A 31 12.59 5.18 11.32
C MET A 31 13.39 6.20 12.13
N HIS A 32 13.72 7.34 11.50
CA HIS A 32 14.44 8.41 12.19
C HIS A 32 13.47 9.20 13.05
N ASP A 33 13.47 8.92 14.35
CA ASP A 33 12.50 9.45 15.32
C ASP A 33 13.02 9.35 16.76
N ALA A 34 12.35 10.07 17.66
CA ALA A 34 12.57 10.03 19.09
C ALA A 34 12.04 8.78 19.82
N SER A 35 11.63 7.76 19.12
CA SER A 35 11.13 6.46 19.57
C SER A 35 9.71 6.38 20.14
N GLY A 36 9.08 7.48 20.52
CA GLY A 36 7.78 7.45 21.20
C GLY A 36 6.64 6.91 20.34
N CYS A 37 6.38 7.54 19.20
CA CYS A 37 5.22 7.23 18.37
C CYS A 37 5.39 5.97 17.51
N ASN A 38 6.60 5.68 17.05
CA ASN A 38 6.86 4.57 16.13
C ASN A 38 7.19 3.23 16.82
N SER A 39 7.33 3.22 18.15
CA SER A 39 7.58 2.00 18.91
C SER A 39 6.47 0.95 18.80
N THR A 40 5.23 1.38 18.53
CA THR A 40 4.10 0.47 18.29
C THR A 40 4.27 -0.32 16.99
N TYR A 41 4.81 0.29 15.94
CA TYR A 41 5.08 -0.40 14.69
C TYR A 41 6.11 -1.52 14.87
N THR A 42 7.23 -1.22 15.52
CA THR A 42 8.30 -2.20 15.77
C THR A 42 7.96 -3.26 16.82
N THR A 43 6.78 -3.24 17.41
CA THR A 43 6.38 -4.19 18.44
C THR A 43 5.07 -4.91 18.16
N HIS A 44 4.11 -4.28 17.46
CA HIS A 44 2.74 -4.82 17.36
C HIS A 44 2.03 -4.55 16.03
N ASP A 45 2.27 -3.41 15.39
CA ASP A 45 1.40 -2.95 14.32
C ASP A 45 1.75 -3.58 12.97
N GLU A 46 3.01 -3.93 12.71
CA GLU A 46 3.35 -4.72 11.54
C GLU A 46 2.79 -6.15 11.71
N PRO A 47 1.87 -6.59 10.81
CA PRO A 47 1.20 -7.89 10.99
C PRO A 47 2.12 -9.10 10.94
N ARG A 48 3.28 -8.99 10.27
CA ARG A 48 4.26 -10.08 10.08
C ARG A 48 5.31 -10.16 11.18
N TRP A 49 5.31 -9.21 12.11
CA TRP A 49 6.38 -9.04 13.12
C TRP A 49 6.71 -10.30 13.91
N TYR A 50 5.71 -11.12 14.24
CA TYR A 50 5.90 -12.34 15.03
C TYR A 50 6.20 -13.58 14.20
N ASP A 51 6.00 -13.51 12.89
CA ASP A 51 6.12 -14.66 11.97
C ASP A 51 7.39 -14.60 11.13
N MET A 52 8.07 -13.43 11.08
CA MET A 52 9.24 -13.21 10.24
C MET A 52 10.28 -12.36 10.96
N ASP A 53 11.55 -12.72 10.80
CA ASP A 53 12.66 -11.87 11.24
C ASP A 53 12.75 -10.64 10.34
N SER A 54 12.88 -9.46 10.92
CA SER A 54 13.05 -8.21 10.19
C SER A 54 13.98 -7.24 10.92
N MET A 55 14.66 -6.41 10.13
CA MET A 55 15.59 -5.40 10.62
C MET A 55 14.95 -4.01 10.56
N VAL A 56 13.87 -3.78 11.31
CA VAL A 56 13.21 -2.47 11.40
C VAL A 56 13.53 -1.86 12.77
N TYR A 57 14.10 -0.67 12.78
CA TYR A 57 14.61 0.01 13.97
C TYR A 57 14.11 1.44 14.06
N ILE A 58 14.28 2.03 15.24
CA ILE A 58 14.08 3.46 15.50
C ILE A 58 15.42 4.04 15.92
N SER A 59 15.79 5.20 15.37
CA SER A 59 17.08 5.82 15.64
C SER A 59 17.25 6.33 17.08
N GLY A 60 16.15 6.59 17.81
CA GLY A 60 16.21 7.14 19.15
C GLY A 60 16.72 8.59 19.20
N LEU A 61 16.32 9.42 18.22
CA LEU A 61 16.67 10.85 18.11
C LEU A 61 16.44 11.58 19.44
N SER A 62 17.46 12.14 20.02
CA SER A 62 17.38 12.97 21.22
C SER A 62 17.01 14.42 20.90
N GLU A 63 16.51 15.15 21.89
CA GLU A 63 16.18 16.57 21.76
C GLU A 63 17.43 17.39 21.35
N MET A 64 18.60 17.05 21.92
CA MET A 64 19.84 17.77 21.65
C MET A 64 20.29 17.55 20.19
N GLU A 65 20.25 16.33 19.70
CA GLU A 65 20.57 16.00 18.29
C GLU A 65 19.63 16.72 17.33
N ALA A 66 18.32 16.74 17.63
CA ALA A 66 17.32 17.44 16.82
C ALA A 66 17.55 18.96 16.77
N ILE A 67 17.96 19.59 17.89
CA ILE A 67 18.24 21.02 17.97
C ILE A 67 19.55 21.40 17.27
N LEU A 68 20.60 20.58 17.44
CA LEU A 68 21.93 20.87 16.89
C LEU A 68 22.08 20.45 15.42
N GLY A 69 21.20 19.58 14.90
CA GLY A 69 21.33 18.95 13.59
C GLY A 69 22.56 18.05 13.54
N ASP A 70 22.81 17.28 14.60
CA ASP A 70 23.94 16.35 14.69
C ASP A 70 23.58 14.99 14.12
N ASP A 71 23.91 14.79 12.84
CA ASP A 71 23.61 13.54 12.11
C ASP A 71 24.75 12.50 12.24
N GLU A 72 25.92 12.87 12.76
CA GLU A 72 27.09 11.97 12.85
C GLU A 72 26.82 10.77 13.74
N LYS A 73 26.14 10.97 14.87
CA LYS A 73 25.78 9.85 15.75
C LYS A 73 24.85 8.85 15.06
N LEU A 74 23.83 9.34 14.34
CA LEU A 74 22.92 8.47 13.57
C LEU A 74 23.71 7.66 12.52
N ILE A 75 24.61 8.32 11.79
CA ILE A 75 25.45 7.68 10.78
C ILE A 75 26.34 6.60 11.41
N ASP A 76 27.01 6.92 12.51
CA ASP A 76 27.90 5.99 13.21
C ASP A 76 27.12 4.77 13.76
N ASP A 77 25.97 4.98 14.36
CA ASP A 77 25.11 3.90 14.88
C ASP A 77 24.62 2.99 13.74
N ILE A 78 24.20 3.53 12.61
CA ILE A 78 23.79 2.77 11.43
C ILE A 78 24.95 1.98 10.83
N VAL A 79 26.12 2.60 10.68
CA VAL A 79 27.32 1.93 10.15
C VAL A 79 27.75 0.78 11.07
N ALA A 80 27.73 0.98 12.40
CA ALA A 80 28.03 -0.09 13.36
C ALA A 80 27.04 -1.25 13.25
N ALA A 81 25.74 -0.95 13.22
CA ALA A 81 24.69 -1.97 13.08
C ALA A 81 24.79 -2.71 11.73
N ALA A 82 25.09 -2.02 10.64
CA ALA A 82 25.24 -2.61 9.31
C ALA A 82 26.41 -3.60 9.24
N ASN A 83 27.52 -3.30 9.93
CA ASN A 83 28.68 -4.19 10.03
C ASN A 83 28.38 -5.48 10.82
N ASP A 84 27.47 -5.42 11.78
CA ASP A 84 27.08 -6.59 12.58
C ASP A 84 25.97 -7.41 11.90
N LEU A 85 25.02 -6.76 11.25
CA LEU A 85 23.78 -7.37 10.73
C LEU A 85 23.86 -7.78 9.25
N HIS A 86 24.77 -7.18 8.49
CA HIS A 86 24.98 -7.43 7.06
C HIS A 86 23.68 -7.36 6.21
N PRO A 87 22.93 -6.25 6.24
CA PRO A 87 21.69 -6.12 5.47
C PRO A 87 21.96 -6.05 3.96
N ASN A 88 20.97 -6.44 3.15
CA ASN A 88 21.05 -6.32 1.69
C ASN A 88 21.04 -4.86 1.22
N PHE A 89 20.40 -3.99 1.97
CA PHE A 89 20.34 -2.54 1.77
C PHE A 89 19.99 -1.84 3.08
N ILE A 90 20.11 -0.53 3.10
CA ILE A 90 19.74 0.32 4.24
C ILE A 90 18.67 1.33 3.75
N ALA A 91 17.65 1.57 4.57
CA ALA A 91 16.62 2.55 4.30
C ALA A 91 16.39 3.45 5.51
N ILE A 92 16.34 4.76 5.32
CA ILE A 92 16.07 5.73 6.37
C ILE A 92 14.76 6.44 6.04
N ALA A 93 13.74 6.27 6.88
CA ALA A 93 12.42 6.87 6.72
C ALA A 93 12.21 8.00 7.74
N GLY A 94 11.69 9.13 7.27
CA GLY A 94 11.45 10.31 8.09
C GLY A 94 10.16 10.23 8.91
N THR A 95 10.13 11.07 9.94
CA THR A 95 8.98 11.31 10.83
C THR A 95 8.78 12.83 10.96
N PRO A 96 7.76 13.31 11.68
CA PRO A 96 7.52 14.74 11.79
C PRO A 96 8.70 15.57 12.32
N ILE A 97 9.45 15.04 13.30
CA ILE A 97 10.56 15.82 13.91
C ILE A 97 11.68 16.06 12.90
N PRO A 98 12.29 15.05 12.26
CA PRO A 98 13.30 15.28 11.23
C PRO A 98 12.80 16.13 10.05
N ALA A 99 11.55 15.96 9.64
CA ALA A 99 10.94 16.77 8.58
C ALA A 99 10.88 18.27 8.97
N MET A 100 10.58 18.58 10.23
CA MET A 100 10.52 19.96 10.74
C MET A 100 11.90 20.58 10.93
N THR A 101 12.93 19.79 11.28
CA THR A 101 14.30 20.27 11.46
C THR A 101 15.07 20.39 10.16
N GLY A 102 14.52 19.90 9.03
CA GLY A 102 15.13 19.98 7.72
C GLY A 102 16.24 18.94 7.48
N PHE A 103 16.10 17.75 8.09
CA PHE A 103 17.01 16.63 7.90
C PHE A 103 17.12 16.21 6.43
N ASP A 104 18.34 16.10 5.92
CA ASP A 104 18.61 15.70 4.54
C ASP A 104 18.82 14.18 4.41
N PHE A 105 17.73 13.46 4.18
CA PHE A 105 17.73 12.01 4.05
C PHE A 105 18.64 11.50 2.94
N GLN A 106 18.75 12.25 1.82
CA GLN A 106 19.57 11.83 0.68
C GLN A 106 21.06 12.01 0.97
N ALA A 107 21.44 13.13 1.59
CA ALA A 107 22.83 13.39 1.96
C ALA A 107 23.33 12.37 2.99
N VAL A 108 22.53 12.09 4.03
CA VAL A 108 22.88 11.11 5.06
C VAL A 108 22.96 9.70 4.47
N ALA A 109 22.01 9.31 3.61
CA ALA A 109 22.04 8.02 2.92
C ALA A 109 23.33 7.85 2.08
N ALA A 110 23.74 8.88 1.34
CA ALA A 110 24.97 8.84 0.53
C ALA A 110 26.22 8.65 1.39
N VAL A 111 26.32 9.30 2.57
CA VAL A 111 27.43 9.12 3.49
C VAL A 111 27.47 7.71 4.06
N ILE A 112 26.33 7.14 4.42
CA ILE A 112 26.25 5.77 4.94
C ILE A 112 26.64 4.77 3.85
N GLU A 113 26.18 4.95 2.64
CA GLU A 113 26.56 4.09 1.49
C GLU A 113 28.06 4.16 1.22
N GLU A 114 28.67 5.36 1.27
CA GLU A 114 30.14 5.53 1.13
C GLU A 114 30.90 4.78 2.23
N ARG A 115 30.43 4.85 3.49
CA ARG A 115 31.11 4.21 4.64
C ARG A 115 30.92 2.68 4.70
N THR A 116 29.79 2.16 4.24
CA THR A 116 29.43 0.73 4.36
C THR A 116 29.62 -0.05 3.07
N GLY A 117 29.53 0.58 1.91
CA GLY A 117 29.44 -0.07 0.61
C GLY A 117 28.09 -0.76 0.37
N ILE A 118 27.09 -0.57 1.24
CA ILE A 118 25.76 -1.15 1.15
C ILE A 118 24.82 -0.12 0.53
N PRO A 119 24.01 -0.48 -0.51
CA PRO A 119 23.05 0.44 -1.10
C PRO A 119 22.15 1.06 -0.04
N THR A 120 22.09 2.40 0.02
CA THR A 120 21.38 3.13 1.07
C THR A 120 20.41 4.14 0.48
N PHE A 121 19.19 4.17 0.98
CA PHE A 121 18.09 4.98 0.46
C PHE A 121 17.50 5.87 1.56
N GLY A 122 17.39 7.17 1.29
CA GLY A 122 16.69 8.12 2.13
C GLY A 122 15.26 8.36 1.63
N PHE A 123 14.29 8.27 2.53
CA PHE A 123 12.88 8.55 2.25
C PHE A 123 12.44 9.77 3.04
N ALA A 124 12.18 10.88 2.35
CA ALA A 124 11.71 12.11 2.97
C ALA A 124 10.22 12.03 3.36
N THR A 125 9.86 10.97 4.08
CA THR A 125 8.55 10.82 4.72
C THR A 125 8.43 11.79 5.89
N THR A 126 7.22 12.17 6.23
CA THR A 126 6.97 13.23 7.22
C THR A 126 6.02 12.80 8.34
N GLY A 127 5.40 11.62 8.24
CA GLY A 127 4.33 11.19 9.11
C GLY A 127 3.00 11.94 8.90
N MET A 128 2.92 12.81 7.87
CA MET A 128 1.73 13.64 7.59
C MET A 128 0.94 13.18 6.36
N ASN A 129 1.55 12.38 5.49
CA ASN A 129 0.87 11.74 4.36
C ASN A 129 0.40 10.35 4.75
N THR A 130 -0.48 9.75 3.96
CA THR A 130 -0.93 8.38 4.22
C THR A 130 0.16 7.36 3.83
N TYR A 131 0.00 6.13 4.29
CA TYR A 131 0.90 5.00 3.95
C TYR A 131 1.10 4.81 2.44
N VAL A 132 0.12 5.21 1.61
CA VAL A 132 0.20 5.08 0.15
C VAL A 132 1.40 5.84 -0.41
N SER A 133 1.66 7.05 0.10
CA SER A 133 2.81 7.86 -0.31
C SER A 133 4.12 7.14 -0.02
N GLY A 134 4.32 6.68 1.21
CA GLY A 134 5.57 6.02 1.62
C GLY A 134 5.80 4.68 0.94
N ALA A 135 4.78 3.84 0.88
CA ALA A 135 4.87 2.55 0.18
C ALA A 135 5.14 2.73 -1.32
N SER A 136 4.53 3.74 -1.97
CA SER A 136 4.81 4.07 -3.37
C SER A 136 6.27 4.45 -3.59
N MET A 137 6.83 5.31 -2.74
CA MET A 137 8.25 5.69 -2.82
C MET A 137 9.17 4.47 -2.64
N ALA A 138 8.88 3.62 -1.67
CA ALA A 138 9.68 2.42 -1.41
C ALA A 138 9.64 1.44 -2.57
N LEU A 139 8.45 1.13 -3.10
CA LEU A 139 8.29 0.21 -4.24
C LEU A 139 8.87 0.79 -5.54
N GLU A 140 8.86 2.11 -5.71
CA GLU A 140 9.55 2.78 -6.82
C GLU A 140 11.07 2.55 -6.74
N VAL A 141 11.67 2.74 -5.56
CA VAL A 141 13.10 2.48 -5.34
C VAL A 141 13.42 1.02 -5.61
N VAL A 142 12.61 0.08 -5.12
CA VAL A 142 12.76 -1.36 -5.39
C VAL A 142 12.75 -1.62 -6.89
N ALA A 143 11.81 -1.06 -7.65
CA ALA A 143 11.72 -1.24 -9.09
C ALA A 143 12.91 -0.62 -9.86
N ARG A 144 13.48 0.47 -9.36
CA ARG A 144 14.62 1.13 -9.99
C ARG A 144 15.94 0.42 -9.71
N GLN A 145 16.14 -0.05 -8.48
CA GLN A 145 17.46 -0.46 -7.98
C GLN A 145 17.65 -1.99 -7.93
N PHE A 146 16.57 -2.77 -7.70
CA PHE A 146 16.70 -4.21 -7.50
C PHE A 146 16.25 -5.04 -8.70
N VAL A 147 15.67 -4.44 -9.74
CA VAL A 147 15.29 -5.16 -10.96
C VAL A 147 16.43 -5.12 -11.95
N ASP A 148 16.88 -6.31 -12.39
CA ASP A 148 17.96 -6.47 -13.36
C ASP A 148 17.60 -5.82 -14.71
N ASP A 149 18.62 -5.39 -15.48
CA ASP A 149 18.42 -4.80 -16.81
C ASP A 149 18.08 -5.84 -17.90
N ALA A 150 17.78 -7.08 -17.52
CA ALA A 150 17.39 -8.12 -18.46
C ALA A 150 16.01 -7.81 -19.10
N THR A 151 15.99 -7.60 -20.41
CA THR A 151 14.81 -7.23 -21.18
C THR A 151 14.10 -8.41 -21.84
N GLU A 152 14.73 -9.59 -21.87
CA GLU A 152 14.15 -10.77 -22.48
C GLU A 152 12.97 -11.29 -21.67
N LYS A 153 11.79 -11.33 -22.28
CA LYS A 153 10.57 -11.83 -21.63
C LYS A 153 10.64 -13.34 -21.42
N THR A 154 9.93 -13.81 -20.39
CA THR A 154 9.80 -15.27 -20.14
C THR A 154 9.13 -15.95 -21.33
N GLN A 155 9.35 -17.27 -21.51
CA GLN A 155 8.71 -18.04 -22.57
C GLN A 155 7.20 -18.21 -22.34
N GLU A 156 6.80 -18.35 -21.09
CA GLU A 156 5.40 -18.47 -20.68
C GLU A 156 4.83 -17.11 -20.29
N PRO A 157 3.52 -16.88 -20.46
CA PRO A 157 2.87 -15.66 -19.96
C PRO A 157 3.19 -15.45 -18.49
N SER A 158 3.64 -14.26 -18.12
CA SER A 158 4.08 -13.96 -16.77
C SER A 158 3.63 -12.59 -16.31
N VAL A 159 3.50 -12.47 -14.99
CA VAL A 159 2.95 -11.28 -14.33
C VAL A 159 3.70 -10.96 -13.04
N ASN A 160 3.87 -9.69 -12.74
CA ASN A 160 4.19 -9.22 -11.39
C ASN A 160 2.93 -8.70 -10.71
N ILE A 161 2.84 -8.84 -9.39
CA ILE A 161 1.80 -8.23 -8.57
C ILE A 161 2.43 -7.06 -7.82
N LEU A 162 1.92 -5.85 -8.03
CA LEU A 162 2.49 -4.61 -7.49
C LEU A 162 1.51 -3.95 -6.52
N GLY A 163 2.03 -3.48 -5.38
CA GLY A 163 1.23 -2.87 -4.33
C GLY A 163 0.59 -3.87 -3.35
N LEU A 164 1.09 -5.09 -3.31
CA LEU A 164 0.62 -6.13 -2.40
C LEU A 164 1.29 -5.97 -1.03
N THR A 165 0.75 -5.10 -0.18
CA THR A 165 1.22 -4.87 1.18
C THR A 165 0.20 -5.33 2.22
N PRO A 166 0.63 -5.70 3.45
CA PRO A 166 -0.33 -6.05 4.50
C PRO A 166 -1.20 -4.87 4.93
N LEU A 167 -0.80 -3.63 4.66
CA LEU A 167 -1.60 -2.44 4.97
C LEU A 167 -2.94 -2.45 4.22
N ASP A 168 -2.97 -2.98 2.99
CA ASP A 168 -4.19 -3.12 2.18
C ASP A 168 -4.82 -4.52 2.27
N PHE A 169 -4.00 -5.57 2.44
CA PHE A 169 -4.45 -6.96 2.28
C PHE A 169 -4.35 -7.80 3.54
N SER A 170 -3.79 -7.26 4.64
CA SER A 170 -3.48 -7.99 5.87
C SER A 170 -2.65 -9.25 5.61
N VAL A 171 -2.57 -10.16 6.58
CA VAL A 171 -1.93 -11.48 6.47
C VAL A 171 -2.97 -12.61 6.42
N ASN A 172 -4.13 -12.34 5.84
CA ASN A 172 -5.29 -13.24 5.79
C ASN A 172 -5.32 -14.19 4.58
N GLY A 173 -4.23 -14.28 3.81
CA GLY A 173 -4.10 -15.12 2.63
C GLY A 173 -4.60 -14.49 1.33
N SER A 174 -4.88 -13.18 1.30
CA SER A 174 -5.25 -12.45 0.07
C SER A 174 -4.14 -12.51 -0.98
N ASP A 175 -2.88 -12.42 -0.56
CA ASP A 175 -1.69 -12.59 -1.38
C ASP A 175 -1.71 -13.89 -2.19
N ARG A 176 -1.89 -15.01 -1.49
CA ARG A 176 -1.99 -16.35 -2.11
C ARG A 176 -3.21 -16.50 -2.99
N SER A 177 -4.34 -15.87 -2.61
CA SER A 177 -5.55 -15.93 -3.41
C SER A 177 -5.42 -15.17 -4.72
N ILE A 178 -4.72 -14.03 -4.74
CA ILE A 178 -4.43 -13.27 -5.97
C ILE A 178 -3.45 -14.05 -6.86
N ALA A 179 -2.35 -14.55 -6.29
CA ALA A 179 -1.37 -15.34 -7.03
C ALA A 179 -2.02 -16.58 -7.66
N LYS A 180 -2.78 -17.34 -6.88
CA LYS A 180 -3.50 -18.52 -7.36
C LYS A 180 -4.47 -18.21 -8.50
N TYR A 181 -5.21 -17.11 -8.43
CA TYR A 181 -6.09 -16.69 -9.52
C TYR A 181 -5.33 -16.49 -10.84
N LEU A 182 -4.16 -15.87 -10.79
CA LEU A 182 -3.32 -15.62 -11.96
C LEU A 182 -2.71 -16.91 -12.49
N GLU A 183 -2.25 -17.81 -11.62
CA GLU A 183 -1.73 -19.13 -11.98
C GLU A 183 -2.82 -20.02 -12.61
N ASP A 184 -4.01 -20.07 -12.04
CA ASP A 184 -5.17 -20.79 -12.60
C ASP A 184 -5.56 -20.23 -13.99
N ALA A 185 -5.27 -18.95 -14.27
CA ALA A 185 -5.47 -18.29 -15.56
C ALA A 185 -4.31 -18.52 -16.55
N GLY A 186 -3.26 -19.25 -16.17
CA GLY A 186 -2.12 -19.60 -17.00
C GLY A 186 -0.98 -18.59 -16.99
N TYR A 187 -0.93 -17.68 -16.01
CA TYR A 187 0.20 -16.78 -15.81
C TYR A 187 1.16 -17.34 -14.77
N ARG A 188 2.45 -17.22 -15.05
CA ARG A 188 3.49 -17.42 -14.04
C ARG A 188 3.68 -16.12 -13.24
N VAL A 189 3.47 -16.14 -11.93
CA VAL A 189 3.79 -15.01 -11.05
C VAL A 189 5.31 -14.96 -10.85
N LEU A 190 5.96 -13.88 -11.27
CA LEU A 190 7.40 -13.70 -11.10
C LEU A 190 7.75 -13.07 -9.77
N SER A 191 7.00 -12.04 -9.37
CA SER A 191 7.21 -11.33 -8.11
C SER A 191 5.93 -10.68 -7.60
N THR A 192 5.91 -10.42 -6.29
CA THR A 192 4.83 -9.71 -5.58
C THR A 192 5.31 -8.39 -4.96
N PHE A 193 6.56 -8.06 -5.12
CA PHE A 193 7.29 -6.88 -4.68
C PHE A 193 7.37 -6.66 -3.16
N ALA A 194 6.31 -6.83 -2.39
CA ALA A 194 6.34 -6.58 -0.94
C ALA A 194 6.07 -7.85 -0.10
N MET A 195 4.95 -8.53 -0.34
CA MET A 195 4.59 -9.75 0.40
C MET A 195 4.94 -11.00 -0.40
N GLY A 196 5.71 -11.91 0.19
CA GLY A 196 5.96 -13.24 -0.35
C GLY A 196 6.94 -13.30 -1.52
N SER A 197 7.75 -12.25 -1.76
CA SER A 197 8.83 -12.28 -2.75
C SER A 197 10.19 -12.10 -2.13
N THR A 198 11.16 -12.84 -2.65
CA THR A 198 12.57 -12.62 -2.34
C THR A 198 13.19 -11.57 -3.26
N PRO A 199 14.33 -10.96 -2.88
CA PRO A 199 15.07 -10.05 -3.75
C PRO A 199 15.43 -10.67 -5.12
N GLU A 200 15.72 -11.97 -5.16
CA GLU A 200 16.05 -12.70 -6.41
C GLU A 200 14.83 -12.83 -7.33
N GLN A 201 13.63 -12.95 -6.78
CA GLN A 201 12.41 -12.95 -7.58
C GLN A 201 12.12 -11.53 -8.12
N ILE A 202 12.34 -10.52 -7.30
CA ILE A 202 12.17 -9.12 -7.70
C ILE A 202 13.16 -8.74 -8.79
N SER A 203 14.41 -9.21 -8.74
CA SER A 203 15.40 -8.92 -9.77
C SER A 203 14.93 -9.36 -11.17
N GLN A 204 14.11 -10.41 -11.26
CA GLN A 204 13.57 -10.94 -12.53
C GLN A 204 12.29 -10.19 -13.02
N ALA A 205 11.80 -9.20 -12.29
CA ALA A 205 10.52 -8.56 -12.60
C ALA A 205 10.47 -7.87 -13.98
N GLY A 206 11.61 -7.41 -14.51
CA GLY A 206 11.72 -6.85 -15.86
C GLY A 206 11.30 -7.81 -16.97
N ARG A 207 11.32 -9.11 -16.71
CA ARG A 207 10.98 -10.17 -17.66
C ARG A 207 9.49 -10.49 -17.75
N ALA A 208 8.63 -9.87 -16.93
CA ALA A 208 7.19 -10.08 -16.97
C ALA A 208 6.56 -9.50 -18.24
N HIS A 209 5.48 -10.15 -18.72
CA HIS A 209 4.69 -9.66 -19.87
C HIS A 209 3.76 -8.52 -19.48
N VAL A 210 3.24 -8.55 -18.25
CA VAL A 210 2.29 -7.55 -17.73
C VAL A 210 2.47 -7.41 -16.21
N ASN A 211 2.11 -6.25 -15.67
CA ASN A 211 2.04 -6.03 -14.23
C ASN A 211 0.58 -5.91 -13.80
N LEU A 212 0.19 -6.56 -12.71
CA LEU A 212 -1.09 -6.34 -12.03
C LEU A 212 -0.87 -5.42 -10.83
N VAL A 213 -1.45 -4.24 -10.86
CA VAL A 213 -1.42 -3.26 -9.76
C VAL A 213 -2.67 -3.45 -8.91
N VAL A 214 -2.48 -3.94 -7.68
CA VAL A 214 -3.59 -4.28 -6.77
C VAL A 214 -3.88 -3.21 -5.72
N SER A 215 -3.01 -2.23 -5.58
CA SER A 215 -3.18 -1.03 -4.74
C SER A 215 -2.47 0.16 -5.38
N SER A 216 -2.91 1.37 -5.07
CA SER A 216 -2.26 2.62 -5.52
C SER A 216 -0.77 2.67 -5.17
N THR A 217 -0.36 1.97 -4.11
CA THR A 217 1.04 1.86 -3.68
C THR A 217 1.95 1.25 -4.75
N GLY A 218 1.40 0.42 -5.66
CA GLY A 218 2.16 -0.23 -6.73
C GLY A 218 2.32 0.59 -8.01
N LEU A 219 1.64 1.74 -8.16
CA LEU A 219 1.62 2.49 -9.43
C LEU A 219 2.97 3.08 -9.82
N ALA A 220 3.72 3.62 -8.86
CA ALA A 220 5.04 4.18 -9.13
C ALA A 220 5.99 3.09 -9.66
N ALA A 221 6.03 1.93 -9.02
CA ALA A 221 6.80 0.78 -9.50
C ALA A 221 6.34 0.31 -10.90
N ALA A 222 5.02 0.27 -11.16
CA ALA A 222 4.49 -0.10 -12.46
C ALA A 222 4.94 0.86 -13.57
N ASN A 223 4.98 2.16 -13.28
CA ASN A 223 5.49 3.17 -14.21
C ASN A 223 6.99 2.98 -14.50
N VAL A 224 7.79 2.72 -13.47
CA VAL A 224 9.24 2.41 -13.63
C VAL A 224 9.43 1.18 -14.53
N LEU A 225 8.70 0.10 -14.27
CA LEU A 225 8.82 -1.12 -15.08
C LEU A 225 8.34 -0.91 -16.53
N ARG A 226 7.34 -0.04 -16.74
CA ARG A 226 6.90 0.36 -18.08
C ARG A 226 7.96 1.18 -18.79
N GLU A 227 8.59 2.15 -18.12
CA GLU A 227 9.62 3.01 -18.67
C GLU A 227 10.90 2.21 -19.02
N ARG A 228 11.36 1.33 -18.11
CA ARG A 228 12.59 0.56 -18.29
C ARG A 228 12.45 -0.61 -19.25
N PHE A 229 11.32 -1.32 -19.22
CA PHE A 229 11.16 -2.63 -19.89
C PHE A 229 9.98 -2.68 -20.87
N GLY A 230 9.23 -1.59 -21.04
CA GLY A 230 8.02 -1.57 -21.86
C GLY A 230 6.88 -2.43 -21.33
N THR A 231 6.97 -2.92 -20.07
CA THR A 231 5.97 -3.82 -19.50
C THR A 231 4.68 -3.07 -19.17
N PRO A 232 3.56 -3.38 -19.85
CA PRO A 232 2.28 -2.73 -19.56
C PRO A 232 1.78 -3.11 -18.17
N TYR A 233 0.82 -2.34 -17.64
CA TYR A 233 0.17 -2.69 -16.38
C TYR A 233 -1.35 -2.58 -16.44
N VAL A 234 -2.00 -3.37 -15.62
CA VAL A 234 -3.45 -3.39 -15.41
C VAL A 234 -3.72 -3.14 -13.94
N VAL A 235 -4.75 -2.34 -13.64
CA VAL A 235 -5.11 -1.96 -12.27
C VAL A 235 -6.39 -2.68 -11.86
N GLY A 236 -6.38 -3.35 -10.71
CA GLY A 236 -7.56 -3.98 -10.11
C GLY A 236 -7.25 -5.19 -9.24
N VAL A 237 -8.20 -5.54 -8.37
CA VAL A 237 -8.14 -6.70 -7.48
C VAL A 237 -9.16 -7.75 -7.93
N PRO A 238 -8.80 -9.03 -8.14
CA PRO A 238 -9.68 -10.07 -8.68
C PRO A 238 -10.73 -10.55 -7.65
N ILE A 239 -11.80 -9.79 -7.44
CA ILE A 239 -12.77 -10.00 -6.37
C ILE A 239 -13.90 -10.95 -6.79
N SER A 240 -14.81 -10.54 -7.69
CA SER A 240 -15.96 -11.37 -8.12
C SER A 240 -15.72 -12.08 -9.43
N GLN A 241 -16.44 -13.15 -9.73
CA GLN A 241 -16.29 -13.88 -10.99
C GLN A 241 -16.48 -13.00 -12.24
N PRO A 242 -17.51 -12.14 -12.36
CA PRO A 242 -17.66 -11.25 -13.50
C PRO A 242 -16.49 -10.26 -13.63
N TYR A 243 -16.04 -9.68 -12.50
CA TYR A 243 -14.93 -8.73 -12.50
C TYR A 243 -13.60 -9.41 -12.83
N ARG A 244 -13.36 -10.64 -12.32
CA ARG A 244 -12.20 -11.46 -12.68
C ARG A 244 -12.09 -11.74 -14.17
N ALA A 245 -13.20 -12.07 -14.82
CA ALA A 245 -13.21 -12.31 -16.25
C ALA A 245 -12.79 -11.06 -17.05
N MET A 246 -13.31 -9.90 -16.64
CA MET A 246 -12.93 -8.62 -17.23
C MET A 246 -11.47 -8.25 -16.97
N LEU A 247 -10.99 -8.46 -15.75
CA LEU A 247 -9.59 -8.22 -15.37
C LEU A 247 -8.62 -9.10 -16.15
N LEU A 248 -8.99 -10.37 -16.37
CA LEU A 248 -8.18 -11.31 -17.16
C LEU A 248 -8.10 -10.88 -18.64
N ASP A 249 -9.20 -10.41 -19.21
CA ASP A 249 -9.20 -9.86 -20.58
C ASP A 249 -8.33 -8.59 -20.67
N ALA A 250 -8.40 -7.72 -19.68
CA ALA A 250 -7.53 -6.54 -19.56
C ALA A 250 -6.04 -6.94 -19.47
N LEU A 251 -5.69 -7.96 -18.66
CA LEU A 251 -4.32 -8.49 -18.56
C LEU A 251 -3.81 -9.03 -19.90
N ARG A 252 -4.66 -9.72 -20.68
CA ARG A 252 -4.29 -10.21 -22.02
C ARG A 252 -4.03 -9.08 -23.02
N ARG A 253 -4.72 -7.96 -22.89
CA ARG A 253 -4.53 -6.77 -23.74
C ARG A 253 -3.41 -5.86 -23.24
N GLY A 254 -3.01 -5.99 -21.97
CA GLY A 254 -2.06 -5.08 -21.34
C GLY A 254 -2.63 -3.66 -21.10
N GLU A 255 -3.95 -3.55 -20.96
CA GLU A 255 -4.64 -2.26 -20.80
C GLU A 255 -5.65 -2.33 -19.65
N THR A 256 -5.55 -1.40 -18.72
CA THR A 256 -6.53 -1.28 -17.61
C THR A 256 -7.93 -1.03 -18.20
N CYS A 257 -8.89 -1.83 -17.75
CA CYS A 257 -10.29 -1.63 -18.05
C CYS A 257 -11.04 -1.36 -16.73
N THR A 258 -11.48 -0.13 -16.56
CA THR A 258 -12.41 0.22 -15.49
C THR A 258 -13.82 0.05 -16.05
N PRO A 259 -14.71 -0.75 -15.41
CA PRO A 259 -16.08 -0.88 -15.87
C PRO A 259 -16.74 0.49 -15.90
N ALA A 260 -17.17 0.92 -17.09
CA ALA A 260 -18.10 2.02 -17.15
C ALA A 260 -19.40 1.54 -16.50
N SER A 261 -19.81 2.19 -15.44
CA SER A 261 -21.11 1.90 -14.84
C SER A 261 -22.13 2.83 -15.47
N ASP A 262 -23.03 2.27 -16.26
CA ASP A 262 -24.22 2.98 -16.77
C ASP A 262 -25.29 3.14 -15.66
N LEU A 263 -25.00 2.63 -14.47
CA LEU A 263 -25.91 2.73 -13.33
C LEU A 263 -25.90 4.17 -12.80
N PRO A 264 -27.07 4.74 -12.45
CA PRO A 264 -27.14 6.08 -11.85
C PRO A 264 -26.38 6.15 -10.53
N ASP A 265 -26.19 7.36 -10.01
CA ASP A 265 -25.58 7.56 -8.71
C ASP A 265 -26.29 6.69 -7.64
N GLY A 266 -25.50 5.81 -7.01
CA GLY A 266 -26.00 4.84 -6.05
C GLY A 266 -26.07 5.38 -4.63
N ASP A 267 -26.91 4.75 -3.84
CA ASP A 267 -27.06 4.99 -2.41
C ASP A 267 -26.10 4.12 -1.56
N ILE A 268 -25.27 3.28 -2.21
CA ILE A 268 -24.18 2.53 -1.58
C ILE A 268 -22.87 3.30 -1.76
N VAL A 269 -22.16 3.50 -0.66
CA VAL A 269 -20.86 4.19 -0.64
C VAL A 269 -19.80 3.27 -0.06
N VAL A 270 -18.67 3.11 -0.76
CA VAL A 270 -17.47 2.46 -0.25
C VAL A 270 -16.46 3.55 0.12
N ILE A 271 -15.88 3.48 1.32
CA ILE A 271 -14.78 4.35 1.75
C ILE A 271 -13.52 3.50 1.92
N GLY A 272 -12.44 3.84 1.20
CA GLY A 272 -11.18 3.10 1.29
C GLY A 272 -10.16 3.51 0.24
N GLU A 273 -9.09 2.72 0.13
CA GLU A 273 -8.04 2.90 -0.86
C GLU A 273 -8.61 2.76 -2.28
N ALA A 274 -8.08 3.52 -3.23
CA ALA A 274 -8.70 3.69 -4.55
C ALA A 274 -8.86 2.38 -5.34
N VAL A 275 -7.81 1.58 -5.49
CA VAL A 275 -7.83 0.37 -6.34
C VAL A 275 -8.72 -0.71 -5.75
N THR A 276 -8.57 -0.98 -4.45
CA THR A 276 -9.35 -1.99 -3.74
C THR A 276 -10.82 -1.60 -3.70
N SER A 277 -11.12 -0.33 -3.43
CA SER A 277 -12.50 0.17 -3.35
C SER A 277 -13.19 0.22 -4.71
N VAL A 278 -12.52 0.65 -5.78
CA VAL A 278 -13.08 0.63 -7.14
C VAL A 278 -13.29 -0.81 -7.62
N SER A 279 -12.37 -1.72 -7.29
CA SER A 279 -12.55 -3.14 -7.62
C SER A 279 -13.75 -3.75 -6.89
N LEU A 280 -13.92 -3.44 -5.60
CA LEU A 280 -15.08 -3.90 -4.81
C LEU A 280 -16.39 -3.31 -5.35
N ALA A 281 -16.41 -2.00 -5.60
CA ALA A 281 -17.58 -1.33 -6.16
C ALA A 281 -17.98 -1.94 -7.51
N SER A 282 -17.02 -2.16 -8.40
CA SER A 282 -17.23 -2.80 -9.71
C SER A 282 -17.72 -4.25 -9.57
N ALA A 283 -17.17 -5.00 -8.61
CA ALA A 283 -17.60 -6.36 -8.31
C ALA A 283 -19.06 -6.42 -7.84
N ILE A 284 -19.48 -5.48 -6.96
CA ILE A 284 -20.88 -5.39 -6.51
C ILE A 284 -21.79 -5.00 -7.67
N GLU A 285 -21.39 -4.01 -8.48
CA GLU A 285 -22.19 -3.56 -9.64
C GLU A 285 -22.40 -4.67 -10.67
N LEU A 286 -21.33 -5.38 -11.03
CA LEU A 286 -21.39 -6.46 -12.01
C LEU A 286 -22.15 -7.71 -11.50
N THR A 287 -22.12 -7.96 -10.19
CA THR A 287 -22.72 -9.17 -9.62
C THR A 287 -24.16 -8.93 -9.17
N ALA A 288 -24.46 -7.78 -8.56
CA ALA A 288 -25.73 -7.47 -7.94
C ALA A 288 -26.56 -6.41 -8.68
N GLY A 289 -25.99 -5.73 -9.70
CA GLY A 289 -26.68 -4.66 -10.44
C GLY A 289 -26.98 -3.43 -9.60
N ARG A 290 -26.24 -3.20 -8.50
CA ARG A 290 -26.45 -2.06 -7.59
C ARG A 290 -25.33 -1.04 -7.74
N ALA A 291 -25.70 0.20 -8.02
CA ALA A 291 -24.74 1.29 -8.19
C ALA A 291 -24.00 1.60 -6.87
N VAL A 292 -22.69 1.75 -6.96
CA VAL A 292 -21.79 2.00 -5.82
C VAL A 292 -20.91 3.20 -6.15
N ARG A 293 -20.77 4.14 -5.21
CA ARG A 293 -19.80 5.25 -5.26
C ARG A 293 -18.60 4.94 -4.36
N VAL A 294 -17.42 5.42 -4.75
CA VAL A 294 -16.22 5.33 -3.92
C VAL A 294 -15.83 6.71 -3.41
N LEU A 295 -15.55 6.80 -2.12
CA LEU A 295 -14.91 7.95 -1.50
C LEU A 295 -13.51 7.51 -1.05
N CYS A 296 -12.48 8.09 -1.65
CA CYS A 296 -11.09 7.73 -1.38
C CYS A 296 -10.45 8.80 -0.49
N PRO A 297 -10.08 8.48 0.76
CA PRO A 297 -9.44 9.43 1.66
C PRO A 297 -7.92 9.48 1.53
N THR A 298 -7.33 8.59 0.72
CA THR A 298 -5.88 8.48 0.54
C THR A 298 -5.41 9.12 -0.76
N GLU A 299 -4.11 9.28 -0.90
CA GLU A 299 -3.49 9.61 -2.17
C GLU A 299 -3.71 8.46 -3.16
N HIS A 300 -3.85 8.79 -4.43
CA HIS A 300 -3.83 7.81 -5.51
C HIS A 300 -3.19 8.43 -6.76
N GLY A 301 -2.53 7.61 -7.55
CA GLY A 301 -1.96 8.04 -8.83
C GLY A 301 -2.87 7.68 -10.00
N GLY A 302 -2.91 8.55 -11.02
CA GLY A 302 -3.57 8.24 -12.29
C GLY A 302 -5.10 8.24 -12.25
N SER A 303 -5.70 7.65 -13.31
CA SER A 303 -7.15 7.65 -13.55
C SER A 303 -7.81 6.38 -12.97
N ILE A 304 -7.71 6.17 -11.65
CA ILE A 304 -8.29 4.98 -10.98
C ILE A 304 -9.77 5.23 -10.68
N LEU A 305 -10.07 6.37 -10.08
CA LEU A 305 -11.43 6.74 -9.69
C LEU A 305 -12.31 6.96 -10.94
N ARG A 306 -13.52 6.41 -10.88
CA ARG A 306 -14.52 6.55 -11.96
C ARG A 306 -15.20 7.92 -11.86
N GLY A 307 -15.91 8.35 -12.88
CA GLY A 307 -16.54 9.69 -12.94
C GLY A 307 -17.47 10.06 -11.79
N LYS A 308 -18.05 9.04 -11.08
CA LYS A 308 -18.91 9.21 -9.91
C LYS A 308 -18.16 9.08 -8.58
N ASP A 309 -16.90 8.64 -8.60
CA ASP A 309 -16.07 8.46 -7.41
C ASP A 309 -15.35 9.77 -7.08
N ARG A 310 -14.97 9.97 -5.83
CA ARG A 310 -14.33 11.20 -5.37
C ARG A 310 -13.16 10.90 -4.43
N GLN A 311 -12.09 11.68 -4.58
CA GLN A 311 -11.05 11.78 -3.57
C GLN A 311 -11.45 12.89 -2.57
N LEU A 312 -11.46 12.58 -1.28
CA LEU A 312 -11.86 13.50 -0.23
C LEU A 312 -10.92 13.32 0.97
N HIS A 313 -10.24 14.37 1.37
CA HIS A 313 -9.25 14.32 2.46
C HIS A 313 -9.80 14.78 3.81
N TRP A 314 -10.86 15.60 3.79
CA TRP A 314 -11.38 16.25 4.99
C TRP A 314 -12.63 15.54 5.52
N GLU A 315 -12.72 15.39 6.84
CA GLU A 315 -13.87 14.77 7.52
C GLU A 315 -15.20 15.42 7.13
N GLU A 316 -15.23 16.75 7.04
CA GLU A 316 -16.44 17.52 6.69
C GLU A 316 -16.91 17.17 5.27
N GLU A 317 -16.00 17.07 4.31
CA GLU A 317 -16.32 16.68 2.92
C GLU A 317 -16.84 15.24 2.84
N LEU A 318 -16.23 14.33 3.61
CA LEU A 318 -16.68 12.94 3.71
C LEU A 318 -18.08 12.87 4.32
N SER A 319 -18.30 13.54 5.45
CA SER A 319 -19.61 13.61 6.13
C SER A 319 -20.70 14.18 5.20
N ASP A 320 -20.39 15.24 4.46
CA ASP A 320 -21.32 15.83 3.50
C ASP A 320 -21.65 14.88 2.34
N ALA A 321 -20.64 14.17 1.81
CA ALA A 321 -20.83 13.20 0.75
C ALA A 321 -21.65 11.97 1.20
N LEU A 322 -21.69 11.68 2.50
CA LEU A 322 -22.44 10.57 3.07
C LEU A 322 -23.93 10.89 3.31
N ARG A 323 -24.37 12.17 3.27
CA ARG A 323 -25.76 12.55 3.60
C ARG A 323 -26.84 11.81 2.79
N SER A 324 -26.54 11.45 1.56
CA SER A 324 -27.45 10.71 0.67
C SER A 324 -27.28 9.20 0.71
N ALA A 325 -26.30 8.70 1.46
CA ALA A 325 -26.02 7.26 1.53
C ALA A 325 -27.11 6.55 2.34
N LYS A 326 -27.56 5.39 1.86
CA LYS A 326 -28.38 4.43 2.62
C LYS A 326 -27.54 3.29 3.17
N MET A 327 -26.39 3.05 2.54
CA MET A 327 -25.44 2.04 2.99
C MET A 327 -24.01 2.58 2.84
N VAL A 328 -23.20 2.35 3.87
CA VAL A 328 -21.77 2.68 3.88
C VAL A 328 -20.99 1.39 4.16
N ILE A 329 -20.02 1.10 3.30
CA ILE A 329 -19.06 0.00 3.43
C ILE A 329 -17.72 0.64 3.71
N ALA A 330 -17.21 0.52 4.91
CA ALA A 330 -15.99 1.20 5.33
C ALA A 330 -15.34 0.57 6.55
N ASP A 331 -14.11 0.99 6.84
CA ASP A 331 -13.48 0.69 8.11
C ASP A 331 -14.33 1.20 9.29
N PRO A 332 -14.43 0.45 10.40
CA PRO A 332 -15.23 0.83 11.58
C PRO A 332 -14.95 2.24 12.11
N LEU A 333 -13.76 2.79 11.90
CA LEU A 333 -13.40 4.16 12.30
C LEU A 333 -14.24 5.25 11.62
N TYR A 334 -14.84 4.96 10.45
CA TYR A 334 -15.71 5.92 9.76
C TYR A 334 -17.15 5.95 10.27
N ARG A 335 -17.53 5.02 11.16
CA ARG A 335 -18.89 4.97 11.70
C ARG A 335 -19.36 6.29 12.37
N PRO A 336 -18.51 7.04 13.12
CA PRO A 336 -18.94 8.26 13.81
C PRO A 336 -19.44 9.39 12.88
N ILE A 337 -18.99 9.43 11.62
CA ILE A 337 -19.41 10.46 10.66
C ILE A 337 -20.56 10.02 9.75
N CYS A 338 -21.07 8.80 9.93
CA CYS A 338 -22.20 8.32 9.14
C CYS A 338 -23.53 8.90 9.63
N PRO A 339 -24.49 9.19 8.71
CA PRO A 339 -25.81 9.66 9.10
C PRO A 339 -26.58 8.65 9.97
N GLU A 340 -27.48 9.14 10.82
CA GLU A 340 -28.40 8.28 11.56
C GLU A 340 -29.26 7.40 10.61
N GLY A 341 -29.40 6.12 10.96
CA GLY A 341 -30.20 5.16 10.19
C GLY A 341 -29.54 4.61 8.95
N VAL A 342 -28.31 5.02 8.61
CA VAL A 342 -27.54 4.38 7.53
C VAL A 342 -27.16 2.95 7.91
N ARG A 343 -27.29 2.03 6.96
CA ARG A 343 -26.75 0.67 7.13
C ARG A 343 -25.24 0.70 6.98
N PHE A 344 -24.52 0.39 8.04
CA PHE A 344 -23.06 0.35 8.03
C PHE A 344 -22.57 -1.11 7.95
N VAL A 345 -21.81 -1.42 6.89
CA VAL A 345 -21.14 -2.70 6.70
C VAL A 345 -19.64 -2.51 6.98
N GLU A 346 -19.12 -3.26 7.93
CA GLU A 346 -17.73 -3.13 8.34
C GLU A 346 -16.81 -3.77 7.30
N LEU A 347 -15.82 -3.00 6.87
CA LEU A 347 -14.72 -3.44 6.00
C LEU A 347 -13.41 -2.89 6.58
N PRO A 348 -12.90 -3.52 7.66
CA PRO A 348 -11.67 -3.06 8.29
C PRO A 348 -10.45 -3.31 7.39
N ALA A 349 -9.41 -2.46 7.56
CA ALA A 349 -8.11 -2.60 6.92
C ALA A 349 -7.00 -2.17 7.88
N GLU A 350 -5.82 -2.80 7.80
CA GLU A 350 -4.67 -2.48 8.67
C GLU A 350 -4.28 -1.01 8.56
N SER A 351 -4.30 -0.47 7.33
CA SER A 351 -3.92 0.93 7.09
C SER A 351 -4.84 1.95 7.75
N PHE A 352 -6.11 1.61 7.97
CA PHE A 352 -7.11 2.54 8.53
C PHE A 352 -7.25 2.40 10.04
N SER A 353 -7.36 1.21 10.57
CA SER A 353 -7.63 0.95 11.99
C SER A 353 -6.52 0.19 12.72
N GLY A 354 -5.41 -0.07 12.05
CA GLY A 354 -4.31 -0.86 12.61
C GLY A 354 -4.77 -2.26 13.03
N ARG A 355 -4.14 -2.79 14.06
CA ARG A 355 -4.38 -4.16 14.57
C ARG A 355 -5.75 -4.38 15.22
N ILE A 356 -6.51 -3.32 15.55
CA ILE A 356 -7.73 -3.43 16.38
C ILE A 356 -8.74 -4.40 15.78
N PHE A 357 -8.87 -4.42 14.44
CA PHE A 357 -9.84 -5.25 13.74
C PHE A 357 -9.19 -6.30 12.83
N ARG A 358 -7.90 -6.58 12.97
CA ARG A 358 -7.12 -7.48 12.10
C ARG A 358 -7.80 -8.82 11.83
N GLU A 359 -8.30 -9.50 12.86
CA GLU A 359 -8.96 -10.79 12.73
C GLU A 359 -10.27 -10.75 11.93
N ARG A 360 -10.84 -9.56 11.72
CA ARG A 360 -12.08 -9.33 10.98
C ARG A 360 -11.87 -8.84 9.57
N ILE A 361 -10.62 -8.59 9.14
CA ILE A 361 -10.32 -8.16 7.78
C ILE A 361 -10.61 -9.31 6.81
N PRO A 362 -11.58 -9.15 5.88
CA PRO A 362 -11.95 -10.24 5.00
C PRO A 362 -10.96 -10.41 3.85
N ASN A 363 -10.68 -11.65 3.46
CA ASN A 363 -10.07 -11.93 2.17
C ASN A 363 -11.15 -11.84 1.07
N LEU A 364 -11.34 -10.65 0.51
CA LEU A 364 -12.36 -10.40 -0.52
C LEU A 364 -12.11 -11.19 -1.80
N VAL A 365 -10.86 -11.59 -2.08
CA VAL A 365 -10.54 -12.39 -3.27
C VAL A 365 -11.16 -13.79 -3.19
N SER A 366 -11.13 -14.43 -2.03
CA SER A 366 -11.66 -15.79 -1.87
C SER A 366 -13.06 -15.84 -1.27
N ARG A 367 -13.51 -14.80 -0.57
CA ARG A 367 -14.76 -14.80 0.22
C ARG A 367 -15.75 -13.71 -0.17
N PHE A 368 -15.64 -13.17 -1.40
CA PHE A 368 -16.55 -12.11 -1.86
C PHE A 368 -18.02 -12.48 -1.79
N ASP A 369 -18.40 -13.72 -2.14
CA ASP A 369 -19.80 -14.16 -2.12
C ASP A 369 -20.38 -14.20 -0.69
N GLU A 370 -19.55 -14.44 0.32
CA GLU A 370 -19.93 -14.35 1.73
C GLU A 370 -20.14 -12.89 2.12
N PHE A 371 -19.19 -12.04 1.78
CA PHE A 371 -19.27 -10.61 2.03
C PHE A 371 -20.45 -9.96 1.32
N LEU A 372 -20.73 -10.35 0.07
CA LEU A 372 -21.87 -9.83 -0.70
C LEU A 372 -23.22 -10.09 -0.03
N LYS A 373 -23.38 -11.21 0.71
CA LYS A 373 -24.59 -11.49 1.49
C LYS A 373 -24.83 -10.52 2.63
N GLU A 374 -23.76 -9.93 3.16
CA GLU A 374 -23.86 -8.88 4.17
C GLU A 374 -24.19 -7.50 3.54
N VAL A 375 -23.93 -7.33 2.25
CA VAL A 375 -24.20 -6.10 1.51
C VAL A 375 -25.64 -6.09 0.95
N LEU A 376 -26.18 -7.22 0.55
CA LEU A 376 -27.53 -7.37 -0.03
C LEU A 376 -28.59 -7.64 1.02
#